data_03b83c6f10331068314b2efbfe07c151
#
_entry.id   03b83c6f10331068314b2efbfe07c151
#
_cell.length_a   1.000
_cell.length_b   1.000
_cell.length_c   1.000
_cell.angle_alpha   90.00
_cell.angle_beta   90.00
_cell.angle_gamma   90.00
#
_symmetry.space_group_name_H-M   'P 1'
#
loop_
_entity.id
_entity.type
_entity.pdbx_description
1 polymer ?
#
loop_
_entity_poly.entity_id
_entity_poly.type
_entity_poly.pdbx_seq_one_letter_code
_entity_poly.pdbx_strand_id
1 'polypeptide(L)'
;MMQIRPPHPEPEPILEINTTPLIDVMLVLLVMLIITIPTAWQSTELNITRGSAQKALTPTVQLRINAQGHWFWNGAEVTEREQLFSRLQAAARQQPMPAIQIQPEPKAPYAQVLAVLAQAQQLGLTQLGVQP
;
A
#
# COMPACT_ATOMS: atom_id res chain seq x y z
N MET A 1 -84.45 -1.78 25.09
CA MET A 1 -83.37 -2.70 24.62
C MET A 1 -82.09 -1.97 24.40
N MET A 2 -81.14 -2.11 25.27
CA MET A 2 -79.85 -1.53 25.12
C MET A 2 -79.06 -2.39 24.16
N GLN A 3 -78.77 -1.88 22.97
CA GLN A 3 -77.81 -2.52 22.09
C GLN A 3 -76.37 -2.13 22.56
N ILE A 4 -75.71 -3.13 23.12
CA ILE A 4 -74.35 -3.04 23.45
C ILE A 4 -73.56 -3.09 22.10
N ARG A 5 -73.09 -1.94 21.66
CA ARG A 5 -72.23 -1.86 20.51
C ARG A 5 -70.87 -2.48 20.86
N PRO A 6 -70.37 -3.47 20.11
CA PRO A 6 -69.11 -4.06 20.43
C PRO A 6 -68.00 -2.97 20.28
N PRO A 7 -67.02 -3.00 21.16
CA PRO A 7 -65.93 -2.04 21.04
C PRO A 7 -65.26 -2.20 19.68
N HIS A 8 -65.16 -1.09 18.98
CA HIS A 8 -64.35 -1.08 17.77
C HIS A 8 -62.92 -1.49 18.14
N PRO A 9 -62.37 -2.46 17.45
CA PRO A 9 -60.95 -2.73 17.66
C PRO A 9 -60.18 -1.44 17.32
N GLU A 10 -59.51 -0.90 18.30
CA GLU A 10 -58.59 0.21 18.06
C GLU A 10 -57.55 -0.28 17.07
N PRO A 11 -57.26 0.49 16.00
CA PRO A 11 -56.21 0.10 15.11
C PRO A 11 -54.90 0.07 15.91
N GLU A 12 -54.33 -1.10 16.02
CA GLU A 12 -53.00 -1.20 16.60
C GLU A 12 -52.04 -0.28 15.83
N PRO A 13 -51.28 0.59 16.51
CA PRO A 13 -50.29 1.38 15.82
C PRO A 13 -49.31 0.44 15.15
N ILE A 14 -49.35 0.37 13.85
CA ILE A 14 -48.36 -0.36 13.07
C ILE A 14 -47.07 0.42 13.21
N LEU A 15 -46.29 0.01 14.21
CA LEU A 15 -44.90 0.47 14.32
C LEU A 15 -44.09 -0.29 13.29
N GLU A 16 -44.40 -0.09 12.02
CA GLU A 16 -43.52 -0.49 10.97
C GLU A 16 -42.35 0.49 10.98
N ILE A 17 -41.32 0.09 11.71
CA ILE A 17 -40.02 0.74 11.59
C ILE A 17 -39.59 0.47 10.16
N ASN A 18 -39.65 1.51 9.32
CA ASN A 18 -39.10 1.41 8.00
C ASN A 18 -37.58 1.27 8.12
N THR A 19 -37.08 0.03 8.02
CA THR A 19 -35.67 -0.30 8.16
C THR A 19 -34.85 0.13 6.94
N THR A 20 -35.51 0.50 5.83
CA THR A 20 -34.84 0.88 4.59
C THR A 20 -33.91 2.10 4.74
N PRO A 21 -34.32 3.22 5.39
CA PRO A 21 -33.40 4.34 5.63
C PRO A 21 -32.26 3.97 6.57
N LEU A 22 -32.48 3.10 7.53
CA LEU A 22 -31.45 2.63 8.46
C LEU A 22 -30.40 1.77 7.73
N ILE A 23 -30.86 0.86 6.87
CA ILE A 23 -29.99 0.01 6.05
C ILE A 23 -29.16 0.87 5.10
N ASP A 24 -29.76 1.88 4.48
CA ASP A 24 -29.07 2.78 3.55
C ASP A 24 -27.96 3.56 4.25
N VAL A 25 -28.22 4.11 5.42
CA VAL A 25 -27.20 4.79 6.22
C VAL A 25 -26.06 3.85 6.61
N MET A 26 -26.38 2.64 7.07
CA MET A 26 -25.37 1.65 7.43
C MET A 26 -24.54 1.20 6.22
N LEU A 27 -25.18 1.02 5.07
CA LEU A 27 -24.51 0.64 3.83
C LEU A 27 -23.58 1.76 3.35
N VAL A 28 -24.02 3.01 3.37
CA VAL A 28 -23.21 4.17 3.00
C VAL A 28 -22.01 4.30 3.95
N LEU A 29 -22.22 4.15 5.25
CA LEU A 29 -21.14 4.18 6.23
C LEU A 29 -20.14 3.04 6.00
N LEU A 30 -20.62 1.83 5.69
CA LEU A 30 -19.76 0.70 5.38
C LEU A 30 -18.91 0.96 4.15
N VAL A 31 -19.51 1.46 3.06
CA VAL A 31 -18.81 1.80 1.82
C VAL A 31 -17.77 2.89 2.06
N MET A 32 -18.15 3.93 2.79
CA MET A 32 -17.23 5.01 3.17
C MET A 32 -16.06 4.47 3.98
N LEU A 33 -16.33 3.57 4.93
CA LEU A 33 -15.30 2.97 5.75
C LEU A 33 -14.33 2.11 4.93
N ILE A 34 -14.83 1.34 3.95
CA ILE A 34 -13.99 0.55 3.05
C ILE A 34 -13.11 1.45 2.17
N ILE A 35 -13.66 2.56 1.65
CA ILE A 35 -12.92 3.49 0.80
C ILE A 35 -11.88 4.28 1.61
N THR A 36 -12.20 4.63 2.85
CA THR A 36 -11.31 5.44 3.71
C THR A 36 -10.25 4.63 4.43
N ILE A 37 -10.36 3.29 4.48
CA ILE A 37 -9.26 2.48 4.98
C ILE A 37 -8.12 2.61 3.97
N PRO A 38 -7.07 3.39 4.26
CA PRO A 38 -5.90 3.39 3.41
C PRO A 38 -5.32 1.98 3.50
N THR A 39 -5.30 1.28 2.40
CA THR A 39 -4.49 0.07 2.27
C THR A 39 -3.02 0.51 2.16
N ALA A 40 -2.58 1.24 3.16
CA ALA A 40 -1.18 1.40 3.40
C ALA A 40 -0.68 0.03 3.87
N TRP A 41 -0.37 -0.83 2.94
CA TRP A 41 0.53 -1.93 3.17
C TRP A 41 1.91 -1.32 3.43
N GLN A 42 1.96 -0.50 4.46
CA GLN A 42 3.22 -0.18 5.06
C GLN A 42 3.62 -1.47 5.79
N SER A 43 4.37 -2.28 5.10
CA SER A 43 5.31 -3.14 5.78
C SER A 43 6.29 -2.21 6.48
N THR A 44 5.82 -1.59 7.55
CA THR A 44 6.71 -1.08 8.56
C THR A 44 7.32 -2.35 9.13
N GLU A 45 8.43 -2.79 8.56
CA GLU A 45 9.33 -3.63 9.31
C GLU A 45 9.73 -2.78 10.50
N LEU A 46 8.91 -2.88 11.53
CA LEU A 46 9.31 -2.53 12.88
C LEU A 46 10.55 -3.38 13.14
N ASN A 47 11.70 -2.78 12.93
CA ASN A 47 12.94 -3.25 13.47
C ASN A 47 12.82 -3.16 14.99
N ILE A 48 11.94 -3.99 15.56
CA ILE A 48 11.97 -4.29 16.96
C ILE A 48 13.25 -5.09 17.13
N THR A 49 14.25 -4.42 17.61
CA THR A 49 15.46 -5.02 18.15
C THR A 49 15.05 -5.99 19.24
N ARG A 50 14.54 -7.15 18.88
CA ARG A 50 14.45 -8.31 19.74
C ARG A 50 15.58 -9.22 19.37
N GLY A 51 16.51 -9.29 20.30
CA GLY A 51 17.65 -10.12 20.40
C GLY A 51 17.81 -11.24 19.36
N SER A 52 18.93 -11.20 18.68
CA SER A 52 19.67 -12.34 18.18
C SER A 52 18.87 -13.51 17.58
N ALA A 53 18.20 -13.25 16.47
CA ALA A 53 18.27 -14.19 15.38
C ALA A 53 19.11 -13.47 14.31
N GLN A 54 20.22 -14.04 13.95
CA GLN A 54 20.98 -13.62 12.80
C GLN A 54 20.04 -13.67 11.57
N LYS A 55 19.26 -12.61 11.40
CA LYS A 55 18.75 -12.29 10.09
C LYS A 55 20.02 -12.03 9.29
N ALA A 56 20.40 -12.98 8.46
CA ALA A 56 21.49 -12.81 7.54
C ALA A 56 21.35 -11.40 6.99
N LEU A 57 22.35 -10.56 7.27
CA LEU A 57 22.35 -9.18 6.85
C LEU A 57 22.37 -9.17 5.33
N THR A 58 21.18 -9.28 4.75
CA THR A 58 21.04 -9.11 3.31
C THR A 58 21.39 -7.66 3.05
N PRO A 59 22.46 -7.39 2.31
CA PRO A 59 22.84 -6.02 2.03
C PRO A 59 21.68 -5.32 1.34
N THR A 60 21.34 -4.12 1.80
CA THR A 60 20.25 -3.33 1.24
C THR A 60 20.83 -2.17 0.47
N VAL A 61 20.42 -2.03 -0.78
CA VAL A 61 20.77 -0.90 -1.64
C VAL A 61 19.59 0.06 -1.66
N GLN A 62 19.87 1.32 -1.35
CA GLN A 62 18.87 2.39 -1.44
C GLN A 62 19.03 3.13 -2.78
N LEU A 63 18.01 3.08 -3.60
CA LEU A 63 17.94 3.81 -4.85
C LEU A 63 16.87 4.89 -4.74
N ARG A 64 17.31 6.13 -4.59
CA ARG A 64 16.41 7.28 -4.56
C ARG A 64 16.30 7.91 -5.94
N ILE A 65 15.11 8.34 -6.28
CA ILE A 65 14.81 9.06 -7.52
C ILE A 65 14.24 10.42 -7.13
N ASN A 66 14.92 11.51 -7.53
CA ASN A 66 14.44 12.85 -7.22
C ASN A 66 13.36 13.33 -8.20
N ALA A 67 12.81 14.50 -7.91
CA ALA A 67 11.76 15.11 -8.73
C ALA A 67 12.20 15.42 -10.17
N GLN A 68 13.50 15.58 -10.41
CA GLN A 68 14.09 15.82 -11.73
C GLN A 68 14.41 14.52 -12.49
N GLY A 69 14.19 13.35 -11.86
CA GLY A 69 14.44 12.05 -12.45
C GLY A 69 15.91 11.58 -12.34
N HIS A 70 16.70 12.21 -11.49
CA HIS A 70 18.06 11.76 -11.21
C HIS A 70 18.06 10.59 -10.21
N TRP A 71 19.00 9.69 -10.37
CA TRP A 71 19.14 8.52 -9.51
C TRP A 71 20.27 8.73 -8.50
N PHE A 72 20.03 8.26 -7.27
CA PHE A 72 21.01 8.27 -6.20
C PHE A 72 21.17 6.85 -5.65
N TRP A 73 22.30 6.27 -5.89
CA TRP A 73 22.66 4.93 -5.43
C TRP A 73 23.41 5.02 -4.10
N ASN A 74 22.77 4.59 -3.01
CA ASN A 74 23.31 4.73 -1.64
C ASN A 74 23.77 6.16 -1.33
N GLY A 75 23.04 7.16 -1.82
CA GLY A 75 23.39 8.57 -1.64
C GLY A 75 24.35 9.17 -2.68
N ALA A 76 24.95 8.36 -3.54
CA ALA A 76 25.81 8.83 -4.62
C ALA A 76 24.98 9.07 -5.90
N GLU A 77 25.11 10.24 -6.48
CA GLU A 77 24.41 10.58 -7.72
C GLU A 77 24.93 9.72 -8.89
N VAL A 78 23.99 9.18 -9.66
CA VAL A 78 24.27 8.45 -10.89
C VAL A 78 23.66 9.21 -12.06
N THR A 79 24.52 9.82 -12.86
CA THR A 79 24.09 10.69 -13.94
C THR A 79 23.68 9.92 -15.20
N GLU A 80 24.30 8.77 -15.43
CA GLU A 80 24.10 7.98 -16.62
C GLU A 80 23.26 6.72 -16.36
N ARG A 81 22.31 6.48 -17.25
CA ARG A 81 21.46 5.29 -17.19
C ARG A 81 22.29 4.00 -17.25
N GLU A 82 23.33 4.00 -18.05
CA GLU A 82 24.20 2.84 -18.23
C GLU A 82 24.98 2.49 -16.96
N GLN A 83 25.41 3.50 -16.21
CA GLN A 83 26.02 3.29 -14.90
C GLN A 83 25.06 2.69 -13.90
N LEU A 84 23.80 3.14 -13.89
CA LEU A 84 22.77 2.56 -13.05
C LEU A 84 22.52 1.10 -13.38
N PHE A 85 22.40 0.77 -14.66
CA PHE A 85 22.16 -0.59 -15.12
C PHE A 85 23.33 -1.51 -14.83
N SER A 86 24.58 -1.04 -14.99
CA SER A 86 25.76 -1.82 -14.62
C SER A 86 25.83 -2.08 -13.11
N ARG A 87 25.43 -1.14 -12.28
CA ARG A 87 25.34 -1.34 -10.82
C ARG A 87 24.23 -2.34 -10.44
N LEU A 88 23.08 -2.27 -11.08
CA LEU A 88 22.01 -3.25 -10.91
C LEU A 88 22.47 -4.65 -11.35
N GLN A 89 23.16 -4.76 -12.44
CA GLN A 89 23.71 -6.01 -12.94
C GLN A 89 24.75 -6.61 -11.98
N ALA A 90 25.64 -5.78 -11.45
CA ALA A 90 26.60 -6.19 -10.44
C ALA A 90 25.91 -6.66 -9.15
N ALA A 91 24.87 -5.96 -8.71
CA ALA A 91 24.06 -6.33 -7.56
C ALA A 91 23.35 -7.69 -7.78
N ALA A 92 22.84 -7.95 -8.97
CA ALA A 92 22.20 -9.21 -9.31
C ALA A 92 23.16 -10.43 -9.25
N ARG A 93 24.43 -10.19 -9.38
CA ARG A 93 25.49 -11.23 -9.31
C ARG A 93 26.07 -11.44 -7.92
N GLN A 94 25.74 -10.56 -6.97
CA GLN A 94 26.22 -10.69 -5.60
C GLN A 94 25.51 -11.83 -4.88
N GLN A 95 26.26 -12.49 -4.00
CA GLN A 95 25.71 -13.50 -3.09
C GLN A 95 26.13 -13.17 -1.65
N PRO A 96 25.18 -12.96 -0.74
CA PRO A 96 23.72 -12.98 -0.96
C PRO A 96 23.26 -11.78 -1.81
N MET A 97 22.21 -12.02 -2.61
CA MET A 97 21.65 -10.97 -3.47
C MET A 97 21.10 -9.82 -2.62
N PRO A 98 21.50 -8.56 -2.88
CA PRO A 98 21.03 -7.44 -2.10
C PRO A 98 19.54 -7.15 -2.35
N ALA A 99 18.86 -6.66 -1.33
CA ALA A 99 17.53 -6.08 -1.47
C ALA A 99 17.68 -4.66 -2.03
N ILE A 100 16.89 -4.33 -3.04
CA ILE A 100 16.88 -2.98 -3.62
C ILE A 100 15.62 -2.26 -3.17
N GLN A 101 15.80 -1.17 -2.44
CA GLN A 101 14.72 -0.29 -2.03
C GLN A 101 14.70 0.94 -2.90
N ILE A 102 13.65 1.09 -3.68
CA ILE A 102 13.44 2.23 -4.55
C ILE A 102 12.62 3.27 -3.79
N GLN A 103 13.17 4.47 -3.63
CA GLN A 103 12.54 5.58 -2.94
C GLN A 103 12.33 6.74 -3.91
N PRO A 104 11.21 6.77 -4.64
CA PRO A 104 10.89 7.90 -5.48
C PRO A 104 10.41 9.07 -4.63
N GLU A 105 10.85 10.28 -4.96
CA GLU A 105 10.24 11.49 -4.41
C GLU A 105 8.81 11.66 -4.96
N PRO A 106 7.93 12.38 -4.26
CA PRO A 106 6.52 12.53 -4.68
C PRO A 106 6.33 13.09 -6.08
N LYS A 107 7.28 13.89 -6.57
CA LYS A 107 7.26 14.47 -7.92
C LYS A 107 8.18 13.76 -8.90
N ALA A 108 8.73 12.60 -8.54
CA ALA A 108 9.60 11.83 -9.43
C ALA A 108 8.81 11.35 -10.67
N PRO A 109 9.43 11.39 -11.87
CA PRO A 109 8.79 10.87 -13.07
C PRO A 109 8.50 9.37 -12.93
N TYR A 110 7.24 8.99 -13.08
CA TYR A 110 6.82 7.59 -12.94
C TYR A 110 7.50 6.66 -13.96
N ALA A 111 7.77 7.17 -15.16
CA ALA A 111 8.48 6.43 -16.19
C ALA A 111 9.88 5.99 -15.76
N GLN A 112 10.59 6.82 -14.98
CA GLN A 112 11.91 6.47 -14.44
C GLN A 112 11.83 5.35 -13.41
N VAL A 113 10.81 5.37 -12.57
CA VAL A 113 10.58 4.32 -11.57
C VAL A 113 10.28 2.98 -12.26
N LEU A 114 9.40 3.00 -13.25
CA LEU A 114 9.06 1.80 -14.03
C LEU A 114 10.26 1.25 -14.81
N ALA A 115 11.07 2.10 -15.41
CA ALA A 115 12.24 1.68 -16.15
C ALA A 115 13.24 0.94 -15.25
N VAL A 116 13.45 1.44 -14.03
CA VAL A 116 14.34 0.79 -13.05
C VAL A 116 13.76 -0.54 -12.58
N LEU A 117 12.46 -0.58 -12.27
CA LEU A 117 11.78 -1.81 -11.86
C LEU A 117 11.85 -2.88 -12.94
N ALA A 118 11.56 -2.52 -14.18
CA ALA A 118 11.61 -3.45 -15.30
C ALA A 118 13.01 -4.01 -15.51
N GLN A 119 14.03 -3.15 -15.46
CA GLN A 119 15.41 -3.58 -15.59
C GLN A 119 15.87 -4.49 -14.46
N ALA A 120 15.50 -4.15 -13.22
CA ALA A 120 15.82 -4.96 -12.06
C ALA A 120 15.16 -6.36 -12.13
N GLN A 121 13.92 -6.42 -12.58
CA GLN A 121 13.22 -7.70 -12.78
C GLN A 121 13.85 -8.54 -13.89
N GLN A 122 14.27 -7.92 -14.99
CA GLN A 122 14.97 -8.62 -16.08
C GLN A 122 16.31 -9.20 -15.63
N LEU A 123 16.98 -8.56 -14.70
CA LEU A 123 18.22 -9.03 -14.11
C LEU A 123 18.03 -10.13 -13.05
N GLY A 124 16.79 -10.46 -12.72
CA GLY A 124 16.48 -11.49 -11.74
C GLY A 124 16.56 -11.02 -10.28
N LEU A 125 16.55 -9.74 -10.03
CA LEU A 125 16.45 -9.18 -8.69
C LEU A 125 15.06 -9.46 -8.12
N THR A 126 14.97 -10.31 -7.11
CA THR A 126 13.71 -10.76 -6.53
C THR A 126 13.27 -9.93 -5.33
N GLN A 127 14.22 -9.31 -4.64
CA GLN A 127 13.94 -8.49 -3.45
C GLN A 127 13.89 -7.02 -3.84
N LEU A 128 12.79 -6.61 -4.41
CA LEU A 128 12.53 -5.23 -4.80
C LEU A 128 11.43 -4.66 -3.92
N GLY A 129 11.70 -3.52 -3.30
CA GLY A 129 10.73 -2.75 -2.55
C GLY A 129 10.62 -1.34 -3.10
N VAL A 130 9.42 -0.81 -3.21
CA VAL A 130 9.17 0.60 -3.51
C VAL A 130 8.59 1.24 -2.27
N GLN A 131 9.27 2.25 -1.75
CA GLN A 131 8.81 3.04 -0.63
C GLN A 131 8.43 4.43 -1.14
N PRO A 132 7.22 4.87 -0.83
CA PRO A 132 6.78 6.21 -1.18
C PRO A 132 7.55 7.29 -0.42
#